data_f27dc9b14732021f0fd25805f0f108fa
#
_entry.id   f27dc9b14732021f0fd25805f0f108fa
#
_cell.length_a   1.000
_cell.length_b   1.000
_cell.length_c   1.000
_cell.angle_alpha   90.00
_cell.angle_beta   90.00
_cell.angle_gamma   90.00
#
_symmetry.space_group_name_H-M   'P 1'
#
loop_
_entity.id
_entity.type
_entity.pdbx_description
1 polymer ?
#
loop_
_entity_poly.entity_id
_entity_poly.type
_entity_poly.pdbx_seq_one_letter_code
_entity_poly.pdbx_strand_id
1 'polypeptide(L)'
;MKLPFKIVLAANAIIAAIAMSTGISHPINDPSLVSYHRPELVKILPQLEQAKDCWHLLNTDGLGSAKSKYLHREPAEPAPAYQARLERSTYAPIFRDSIRAYAGLLSRFQVMDAPASMIENDDNVDLQGSSMQSFMTQVDELTLRDGGSFVMIDIMPDNGVENFFDQMADGRHPYLICVNRSDVINWNVSYDRGVETVEQVTVRQLRSMPDPEGAFGSKIEPIYYVLTPGKVETYKVVRSDARRWTNEKIEEISVSLPIVPLIWYGATTSRFAQGDLPMAGLADLSIQHFQMRSDLAELLHKCAMPVPVRKGAPLGVDGNPLPLVMGPNTAVDLSSEGGEFKFAEPSGQSLQRHQAEIQHVEELMDRSSLNFLYGADVKTATEASLRASQIASSVSALVRNKIAMFNVVMRVWAWFAGEQDQITDESGLAINDSLMNRPLEASEIAQLVNLFNNELLSRQTVLDELQRGGVLDPDLIIEEEIDRIKEGHDETQDQMMADAEKELKQDLIRAEEFQKVEPSEPQAESEKTIKPTKTEQEKVKMAAEQAK
;
A
#
# COMPACT_ATOMS: atom_id res chain seq x y z
N MET A 1 -42.09 18.11 0.90
CA MET A 1 -41.95 16.97 0.00
C MET A 1 -41.65 15.73 0.82
N LYS A 2 -42.65 14.83 1.00
CA LYS A 2 -42.49 13.63 1.84
C LYS A 2 -41.64 12.62 1.04
N LEU A 3 -40.44 12.29 1.52
CA LEU A 3 -39.62 11.22 0.99
C LEU A 3 -40.42 9.90 0.99
N PRO A 4 -40.34 9.08 -0.06
CA PRO A 4 -41.07 7.83 -0.14
C PRO A 4 -40.63 6.89 1.01
N PHE A 5 -41.61 6.30 1.67
CA PHE A 5 -41.49 5.45 2.86
C PHE A 5 -40.43 4.36 2.76
N LYS A 6 -40.14 3.86 1.57
CA LYS A 6 -39.05 2.88 1.29
C LYS A 6 -37.64 3.43 1.53
N ILE A 7 -37.40 4.73 1.26
CA ILE A 7 -36.08 5.35 1.46
C ILE A 7 -35.81 5.57 2.96
N VAL A 8 -36.85 5.93 3.71
CA VAL A 8 -36.78 6.10 5.17
C VAL A 8 -36.54 4.76 5.85
N LEU A 9 -37.18 3.67 5.37
CA LEU A 9 -36.98 2.32 5.92
C LEU A 9 -35.56 1.79 5.65
N ALA A 10 -35.02 2.03 4.45
CA ALA A 10 -33.65 1.64 4.11
C ALA A 10 -32.60 2.40 4.92
N ALA A 11 -32.79 3.70 5.11
CA ALA A 11 -31.90 4.51 5.97
C ALA A 11 -31.94 4.05 7.43
N ASN A 12 -33.09 3.75 7.96
CA ASN A 12 -33.25 3.24 9.34
C ASN A 12 -32.64 1.83 9.50
N ALA A 13 -32.72 0.97 8.46
CA ALA A 13 -32.10 -0.35 8.50
C ALA A 13 -30.56 -0.26 8.48
N ILE A 14 -29.99 0.65 7.70
CA ILE A 14 -28.55 0.92 7.68
C ILE A 14 -28.08 1.46 9.03
N ILE A 15 -28.81 2.41 9.60
CA ILE A 15 -28.53 2.99 10.92
C ILE A 15 -28.58 1.91 12.03
N ALA A 16 -29.57 1.01 11.97
CA ALA A 16 -29.68 -0.10 12.92
C ALA A 16 -28.53 -1.12 12.74
N ALA A 17 -28.13 -1.41 11.51
CA ALA A 17 -27.00 -2.30 11.22
C ALA A 17 -25.68 -1.73 11.73
N ILE A 18 -25.43 -0.43 11.54
CA ILE A 18 -24.26 0.28 12.06
C ILE A 18 -24.23 0.24 13.59
N ALA A 19 -25.37 0.49 14.26
CA ALA A 19 -25.47 0.42 15.71
C ALA A 19 -25.19 -0.99 16.24
N MET A 20 -25.60 -2.04 15.52
CA MET A 20 -25.32 -3.43 15.92
C MET A 20 -23.86 -3.82 15.70
N SER A 21 -23.23 -3.37 14.61
CA SER A 21 -21.84 -3.71 14.29
C SER A 21 -20.83 -3.02 15.22
N THR A 22 -21.19 -1.83 15.75
CA THR A 22 -20.30 -1.03 16.62
C THR A 22 -20.59 -1.18 18.11
N GLY A 23 -21.62 -1.94 18.50
CA GLY A 23 -22.05 -2.06 19.90
C GLY A 23 -22.61 -0.75 20.51
N ILE A 24 -22.90 0.25 19.67
CA ILE A 24 -23.40 1.56 20.10
C ILE A 24 -24.91 1.49 20.31
N SER A 25 -25.36 1.79 21.53
CA SER A 25 -26.79 1.72 21.92
C SER A 25 -27.55 3.04 21.78
N HIS A 26 -26.86 4.16 21.50
CA HIS A 26 -27.47 5.49 21.40
C HIS A 26 -27.64 5.95 19.94
N PRO A 27 -28.52 6.92 19.66
CA PRO A 27 -28.81 7.40 18.32
C PRO A 27 -27.58 8.05 17.66
N ILE A 28 -27.40 7.80 16.37
CA ILE A 28 -26.34 8.42 15.53
C ILE A 28 -26.91 9.46 14.56
N ASN A 29 -28.21 9.63 14.51
CA ASN A 29 -28.93 10.54 13.60
C ASN A 29 -29.56 11.75 14.32
N ASP A 30 -29.33 11.92 15.62
CA ASP A 30 -29.82 13.06 16.41
C ASP A 30 -28.77 14.17 16.41
N PRO A 31 -29.00 15.32 15.73
CA PRO A 31 -28.04 16.40 15.65
C PRO A 31 -27.76 17.13 16.97
N SER A 32 -28.55 16.84 18.03
CA SER A 32 -28.31 17.37 19.36
C SER A 32 -27.27 16.59 20.16
N LEU A 33 -26.90 15.40 19.68
CA LEU A 33 -25.92 14.53 20.31
C LEU A 33 -24.55 14.62 19.62
N VAL A 34 -23.52 14.48 20.44
CA VAL A 34 -22.13 14.43 19.93
C VAL A 34 -21.88 13.21 19.04
N SER A 35 -22.70 12.17 19.19
CA SER A 35 -22.70 10.95 18.37
C SER A 35 -23.30 11.11 16.97
N TYR A 36 -23.72 12.33 16.59
CA TYR A 36 -24.31 12.59 15.30
C TYR A 36 -23.32 12.28 14.15
N HIS A 37 -23.74 11.41 13.25
CA HIS A 37 -22.99 11.09 12.04
C HIS A 37 -23.41 11.98 10.88
N ARG A 38 -22.45 12.58 10.23
CA ARG A 38 -22.70 13.42 9.06
C ARG A 38 -23.29 12.58 7.91
N PRO A 39 -24.31 13.11 7.18
CA PRO A 39 -24.98 12.35 6.11
C PRO A 39 -24.06 11.87 5.00
N GLU A 40 -22.99 12.62 4.69
CA GLU A 40 -21.99 12.24 3.70
C GLU A 40 -21.23 10.98 4.12
N LEU A 41 -20.88 10.88 5.40
CA LEU A 41 -20.26 9.67 5.96
C LEU A 41 -21.24 8.50 5.93
N VAL A 42 -22.49 8.70 6.37
CA VAL A 42 -23.50 7.63 6.43
C VAL A 42 -23.71 6.97 5.06
N LYS A 43 -23.60 7.73 3.96
CA LYS A 43 -23.74 7.20 2.60
C LYS A 43 -22.64 6.21 2.22
N ILE A 44 -21.42 6.42 2.69
CA ILE A 44 -20.25 5.60 2.34
C ILE A 44 -19.94 4.51 3.37
N LEU A 45 -20.56 4.56 4.56
CA LEU A 45 -20.33 3.57 5.63
C LEU A 45 -20.47 2.12 5.16
N PRO A 46 -21.49 1.73 4.36
CA PRO A 46 -21.58 0.34 3.89
C PRO A 46 -20.37 -0.10 3.07
N GLN A 47 -19.81 0.80 2.25
CA GLN A 47 -18.60 0.51 1.46
C GLN A 47 -17.35 0.42 2.34
N LEU A 48 -17.24 1.31 3.36
CA LEU A 48 -16.16 1.25 4.34
C LEU A 48 -16.18 -0.05 5.15
N GLU A 49 -17.39 -0.49 5.58
CA GLU A 49 -17.55 -1.77 6.28
C GLU A 49 -17.18 -2.96 5.39
N GLN A 50 -17.60 -2.96 4.11
CA GLN A 50 -17.24 -4.00 3.17
C GLN A 50 -15.72 -4.06 2.94
N ALA A 51 -15.08 -2.90 2.73
CA ALA A 51 -13.62 -2.83 2.58
C ALA A 51 -12.91 -3.34 3.85
N LYS A 52 -13.41 -3.00 5.03
CA LYS A 52 -12.90 -3.49 6.31
C LYS A 52 -13.08 -5.00 6.45
N ASP A 53 -14.25 -5.55 6.11
CA ASP A 53 -14.51 -6.99 6.13
C ASP A 53 -13.55 -7.74 5.17
N CYS A 54 -13.35 -7.22 3.95
CA CYS A 54 -12.38 -7.78 2.98
C CYS A 54 -10.94 -7.72 3.51
N TRP A 55 -10.56 -6.63 4.16
CA TRP A 55 -9.24 -6.47 4.78
C TRP A 55 -8.97 -7.50 5.86
N HIS A 56 -9.97 -7.79 6.70
CA HIS A 56 -9.90 -8.81 7.76
C HIS A 56 -10.21 -10.23 7.26
N LEU A 57 -10.26 -10.47 5.94
CA LEU A 57 -10.52 -11.77 5.32
C LEU A 57 -11.87 -12.37 5.76
N LEU A 58 -12.88 -11.54 5.88
CA LEU A 58 -14.21 -11.88 6.41
C LEU A 58 -14.19 -12.49 7.82
N ASN A 59 -13.11 -12.26 8.57
CA ASN A 59 -13.03 -12.57 9.99
C ASN A 59 -13.31 -11.28 10.75
N THR A 60 -14.31 -11.29 11.63
CA THR A 60 -14.52 -10.17 12.55
C THR A 60 -13.70 -10.38 13.80
N ASP A 61 -13.10 -9.29 14.33
CA ASP A 61 -12.26 -9.32 15.52
C ASP A 61 -13.04 -9.88 16.74
N GLY A 62 -12.97 -11.18 16.96
CA GLY A 62 -13.52 -11.86 18.14
C GLY A 62 -15.05 -12.02 18.24
N LEU A 63 -15.83 -11.47 17.32
CA LEU A 63 -17.29 -11.46 17.36
C LEU A 63 -17.99 -12.42 16.37
N GLY A 64 -17.22 -13.23 15.65
CA GLY A 64 -17.74 -14.16 14.66
C GLY A 64 -17.25 -13.88 13.25
N SER A 65 -17.69 -14.68 12.30
CA SER A 65 -17.28 -14.55 10.91
C SER A 65 -18.23 -13.63 10.14
N ALA A 66 -17.71 -12.66 9.40
CA ALA A 66 -18.49 -11.86 8.45
C ALA A 66 -18.95 -12.65 7.22
N LYS A 67 -18.56 -13.93 7.09
CA LYS A 67 -18.95 -14.79 5.97
C LYS A 67 -20.47 -14.87 5.78
N SER A 68 -21.24 -14.96 6.87
CA SER A 68 -22.70 -15.01 6.82
C SER A 68 -23.36 -13.72 6.30
N LYS A 69 -22.67 -12.58 6.37
CA LYS A 69 -23.11 -11.29 5.82
C LYS A 69 -23.12 -11.30 4.28
N TYR A 70 -22.16 -12.02 3.68
CA TYR A 70 -21.98 -12.08 2.24
C TYR A 70 -22.45 -13.39 1.60
N LEU A 71 -22.59 -14.46 2.38
CA LEU A 71 -23.03 -15.76 1.93
C LEU A 71 -24.37 -16.09 2.61
N HIS A 72 -25.46 -15.69 2.00
CA HIS A 72 -26.78 -15.88 2.56
C HIS A 72 -27.21 -17.36 2.50
N ARG A 73 -28.04 -17.75 3.48
CA ARG A 73 -28.67 -19.06 3.49
C ARG A 73 -29.74 -19.14 2.40
N GLU A 74 -29.69 -20.19 1.58
CA GLU A 74 -30.70 -20.47 0.57
C GLU A 74 -32.06 -20.83 1.23
N PRO A 75 -33.21 -20.46 0.60
CA PRO A 75 -34.53 -20.67 1.21
C PRO A 75 -34.84 -22.12 1.60
N ALA A 76 -34.33 -23.09 0.83
CA ALA A 76 -34.55 -24.53 1.08
C ALA A 76 -33.36 -25.21 1.77
N GLU A 77 -32.31 -24.50 2.10
CA GLU A 77 -31.08 -25.05 2.70
C GLU A 77 -31.29 -25.33 4.20
N PRO A 78 -31.07 -26.57 4.69
CA PRO A 78 -31.10 -26.88 6.10
C PRO A 78 -30.01 -26.11 6.88
N ALA A 79 -30.28 -25.68 8.11
CA ALA A 79 -29.31 -24.93 8.92
C ALA A 79 -27.96 -25.66 9.10
N PRO A 80 -27.87 -26.98 9.32
CA PRO A 80 -26.59 -27.70 9.40
C PRO A 80 -25.82 -27.70 8.09
N ALA A 81 -26.51 -27.78 6.93
CA ALA A 81 -25.88 -27.72 5.61
C ALA A 81 -25.30 -26.35 5.32
N TYR A 82 -26.04 -25.29 5.66
CA TYR A 82 -25.56 -23.91 5.58
C TYR A 82 -24.31 -23.68 6.44
N GLN A 83 -24.31 -24.16 7.68
CA GLN A 83 -23.14 -24.05 8.55
C GLN A 83 -21.92 -24.75 7.97
N ALA A 84 -22.10 -25.99 7.47
CA ALA A 84 -21.05 -26.74 6.79
C ALA A 84 -20.54 -26.03 5.51
N ARG A 85 -21.42 -25.32 4.77
CA ARG A 85 -21.05 -24.52 3.61
C ARG A 85 -20.21 -23.30 4.03
N LEU A 86 -20.59 -22.59 5.09
CA LEU A 86 -19.82 -21.47 5.65
C LEU A 86 -18.40 -21.89 6.09
N GLU A 87 -18.28 -23.05 6.73
CA GLU A 87 -16.99 -23.59 7.18
C GLU A 87 -16.07 -23.97 6.02
N ARG A 88 -16.62 -24.56 4.95
CA ARG A 88 -15.85 -24.91 3.74
C ARG A 88 -15.48 -23.72 2.88
N SER A 89 -16.20 -22.61 3.00
CA SER A 89 -15.97 -21.43 2.18
C SER A 89 -14.73 -20.67 2.62
N THR A 90 -13.81 -20.44 1.69
CA THR A 90 -12.55 -19.71 1.92
C THR A 90 -12.52 -18.42 1.13
N TYR A 91 -12.07 -17.35 1.76
CA TYR A 91 -11.86 -16.04 1.13
C TYR A 91 -10.41 -15.89 0.69
N ALA A 92 -10.18 -15.43 -0.54
CA ALA A 92 -8.84 -15.17 -1.05
C ALA A 92 -8.36 -13.77 -0.63
N PRO A 93 -7.11 -13.59 -0.16
CA PRO A 93 -6.63 -12.32 0.41
C PRO A 93 -6.27 -11.26 -0.64
N ILE A 94 -6.69 -11.40 -1.90
CA ILE A 94 -6.28 -10.57 -3.05
C ILE A 94 -6.50 -9.07 -2.78
N PHE A 95 -7.61 -8.70 -2.17
CA PHE A 95 -7.90 -7.30 -1.81
C PHE A 95 -6.84 -6.71 -0.87
N ARG A 96 -6.55 -7.41 0.23
CA ARG A 96 -5.56 -6.96 1.23
C ARG A 96 -4.15 -6.92 0.65
N ASP A 97 -3.78 -7.96 -0.08
CA ASP A 97 -2.43 -8.09 -0.64
C ASP A 97 -2.18 -7.03 -1.72
N SER A 98 -3.21 -6.68 -2.50
CA SER A 98 -3.14 -5.56 -3.45
C SER A 98 -2.92 -4.21 -2.75
N ILE A 99 -3.66 -3.92 -1.68
CA ILE A 99 -3.47 -2.67 -0.91
C ILE A 99 -2.05 -2.60 -0.35
N ARG A 100 -1.55 -3.69 0.23
CA ARG A 100 -0.18 -3.76 0.75
C ARG A 100 0.89 -3.56 -0.32
N ALA A 101 0.67 -4.10 -1.50
CA ALA A 101 1.56 -3.90 -2.62
C ALA A 101 1.62 -2.42 -3.05
N TYR A 102 0.47 -1.72 -3.12
CA TYR A 102 0.42 -0.28 -3.39
C TYR A 102 1.05 0.55 -2.26
N ALA A 103 0.76 0.23 -1.00
CA ALA A 103 1.36 0.91 0.16
C ALA A 103 2.89 0.72 0.18
N GLY A 104 3.38 -0.48 -0.19
CA GLY A 104 4.81 -0.75 -0.34
C GLY A 104 5.50 0.11 -1.41
N LEU A 105 4.81 0.50 -2.48
CA LEU A 105 5.35 1.46 -3.44
C LEU A 105 5.50 2.87 -2.84
N LEU A 106 4.58 3.26 -1.95
CA LEU A 106 4.57 4.58 -1.31
C LEU A 106 5.50 4.67 -0.10
N SER A 107 6.00 3.53 0.40
CA SER A 107 6.83 3.49 1.61
C SER A 107 8.27 3.98 1.39
N ARG A 108 8.71 4.11 0.14
CA ARG A 108 10.06 4.59 -0.20
C ARG A 108 10.08 6.11 -0.28
N PHE A 109 10.23 6.73 0.86
CA PHE A 109 10.33 8.18 0.97
C PHE A 109 11.49 8.56 1.89
N GLN A 110 11.95 9.79 1.77
CA GLN A 110 12.91 10.43 2.68
C GLN A 110 12.27 11.66 3.30
N VAL A 111 12.50 11.86 4.58
CA VAL A 111 12.08 13.07 5.28
C VAL A 111 13.21 14.08 5.18
N MET A 112 12.93 15.23 4.59
CA MET A 112 13.90 16.30 4.35
C MET A 112 13.74 17.38 5.41
N ASP A 113 14.85 17.85 5.96
CA ASP A 113 14.92 18.96 6.93
C ASP A 113 13.85 18.86 8.03
N ALA A 114 13.78 17.69 8.68
CA ALA A 114 12.84 17.44 9.76
C ALA A 114 13.27 18.16 11.05
N PRO A 115 12.31 18.57 11.92
CA PRO A 115 12.60 19.05 13.26
C PRO A 115 13.44 18.06 14.07
N ALA A 116 14.34 18.54 14.89
CA ALA A 116 15.26 17.71 15.67
C ALA A 116 14.51 16.68 16.52
N SER A 117 13.41 17.07 17.17
CA SER A 117 12.57 16.18 17.96
C SER A 117 11.90 15.07 17.14
N MET A 118 11.64 15.29 15.85
CA MET A 118 11.09 14.27 14.96
C MET A 118 12.15 13.24 14.56
N ILE A 119 13.38 13.69 14.31
CA ILE A 119 14.53 12.81 14.00
C ILE A 119 14.90 11.96 15.21
N GLU A 120 14.97 12.57 16.40
CA GLU A 120 15.32 11.87 17.64
C GLU A 120 14.31 10.78 18.03
N ASN A 121 13.04 10.93 17.63
CA ASN A 121 11.97 9.99 17.94
C ASN A 121 11.48 9.21 16.70
N ASP A 122 12.28 9.12 15.64
CA ASP A 122 11.90 8.42 14.40
C ASP A 122 11.58 6.94 14.59
N ASP A 123 12.11 6.29 15.60
CA ASP A 123 11.87 4.89 15.95
C ASP A 123 10.58 4.67 16.77
N ASN A 124 9.92 5.73 17.25
CA ASN A 124 8.73 5.65 18.09
C ASN A 124 7.79 6.85 17.92
N VAL A 125 7.40 7.15 16.69
CA VAL A 125 6.59 8.34 16.37
C VAL A 125 5.14 8.29 16.88
N ASP A 126 4.65 7.10 17.25
CA ASP A 126 3.27 6.85 17.69
C ASP A 126 3.15 6.40 19.15
N LEU A 127 4.23 6.41 19.91
CA LEU A 127 4.34 5.86 21.27
C LEU A 127 4.03 4.35 21.38
N GLN A 128 4.03 3.63 20.25
CA GLN A 128 3.80 2.19 20.19
C GLN A 128 5.03 1.44 19.62
N GLY A 129 6.13 2.16 19.36
CA GLY A 129 7.36 1.62 18.81
C GLY A 129 7.38 1.54 17.28
N SER A 130 6.52 2.30 16.60
CA SER A 130 6.55 2.38 15.14
C SER A 130 7.53 3.45 14.67
N SER A 131 8.40 3.10 13.70
CA SER A 131 9.18 4.10 12.98
C SER A 131 8.28 4.94 12.08
N MET A 132 8.74 6.12 11.67
CA MET A 132 8.01 6.99 10.73
C MET A 132 7.63 6.25 9.45
N GLN A 133 8.54 5.44 8.91
CA GLN A 133 8.26 4.63 7.72
C GLN A 133 7.16 3.60 7.96
N SER A 134 7.19 2.90 9.09
CA SER A 134 6.16 1.90 9.45
C SER A 134 4.81 2.56 9.69
N PHE A 135 4.78 3.69 10.43
CA PHE A 135 3.58 4.47 10.67
C PHE A 135 2.95 4.98 9.36
N MET A 136 3.76 5.58 8.48
CA MET A 136 3.28 6.09 7.19
C MET A 136 2.79 4.97 6.26
N THR A 137 3.40 3.77 6.32
CA THR A 137 2.90 2.60 5.58
C THR A 137 1.51 2.19 6.07
N GLN A 138 1.27 2.19 7.38
CA GLN A 138 -0.05 1.93 7.94
C GLN A 138 -1.08 2.99 7.50
N VAL A 139 -0.70 4.26 7.49
CA VAL A 139 -1.54 5.36 7.01
C VAL A 139 -1.88 5.19 5.52
N ASP A 140 -0.92 4.78 4.68
CA ASP A 140 -1.13 4.47 3.26
C ASP A 140 -2.09 3.30 3.06
N GLU A 141 -1.94 2.21 3.83
CA GLU A 141 -2.85 1.06 3.80
C GLU A 141 -4.30 1.47 4.11
N LEU A 142 -4.50 2.28 5.16
CA LEU A 142 -5.82 2.78 5.52
C LEU A 142 -6.38 3.75 4.47
N THR A 143 -5.55 4.62 3.92
CA THR A 143 -5.95 5.57 2.87
C THR A 143 -6.41 4.86 1.61
N LEU A 144 -5.69 3.82 1.18
CA LEU A 144 -6.06 3.01 0.02
C LEU A 144 -7.33 2.19 0.28
N ARG A 145 -7.51 1.66 1.48
CA ARG A 145 -8.68 0.87 1.86
C ARG A 145 -9.94 1.72 1.95
N ASP A 146 -9.87 2.86 2.64
CA ASP A 146 -11.02 3.68 3.03
C ASP A 146 -11.23 4.91 2.13
N GLY A 147 -10.36 5.10 1.10
CA GLY A 147 -10.38 6.29 0.24
C GLY A 147 -9.80 7.55 0.89
N GLY A 148 -9.26 7.40 2.09
CA GLY A 148 -8.56 8.39 2.88
C GLY A 148 -8.54 8.03 4.36
N SER A 149 -7.58 8.58 5.06
CA SER A 149 -7.39 8.44 6.51
C SER A 149 -7.03 9.79 7.12
N PHE A 150 -6.94 9.83 8.43
CA PHE A 150 -6.50 11.03 9.14
C PHE A 150 -5.27 10.75 9.96
N VAL A 151 -4.38 11.73 10.02
CA VAL A 151 -3.27 11.76 10.95
C VAL A 151 -3.55 12.85 11.98
N MET A 152 -3.67 12.46 13.23
CA MET A 152 -3.80 13.37 14.35
C MET A 152 -2.44 13.51 15.02
N ILE A 153 -2.09 14.75 15.37
CA ILE A 153 -0.88 15.03 16.14
C ILE A 153 -1.32 15.47 17.53
N ASP A 154 -0.73 14.87 18.52
CA ASP A 154 -0.96 15.19 19.92
C ASP A 154 0.39 15.29 20.65
N ILE A 155 0.40 15.81 21.85
CA ILE A 155 1.59 15.90 22.69
C ILE A 155 1.36 15.13 23.99
N MET A 156 2.41 14.49 24.51
CA MET A 156 2.35 13.83 25.79
C MET A 156 1.81 14.76 26.88
N PRO A 157 0.99 14.28 27.81
CA PRO A 157 0.43 15.08 28.88
C PRO A 157 1.54 15.70 29.73
N ASP A 158 1.25 16.90 30.24
CA ASP A 158 2.15 17.60 31.14
C ASP A 158 2.15 16.90 32.51
N ASN A 159 3.32 16.46 32.97
CA ASN A 159 3.50 15.82 34.28
C ASN A 159 3.65 16.86 35.42
N GLY A 160 3.21 18.12 35.22
CA GLY A 160 3.31 19.18 36.21
C GLY A 160 4.69 19.84 36.27
N VAL A 161 5.42 19.78 35.20
CA VAL A 161 6.75 20.38 35.06
C VAL A 161 6.61 21.85 34.72
N GLU A 162 7.02 22.73 35.64
CA GLU A 162 6.85 24.19 35.53
C GLU A 162 7.94 24.88 34.69
N ASN A 163 9.07 24.22 34.41
CA ASN A 163 10.23 24.81 33.76
C ASN A 163 10.58 24.16 32.43
N PHE A 164 11.01 24.96 31.45
CA PHE A 164 11.45 24.51 30.12
C PHE A 164 12.59 23.47 30.17
N PHE A 165 13.54 23.61 31.09
CA PHE A 165 14.63 22.63 31.27
C PHE A 165 14.13 21.28 31.79
N ASP A 166 13.15 21.28 32.65
CA ASP A 166 12.54 20.06 33.16
C ASP A 166 11.65 19.40 32.09
N GLN A 167 11.02 20.17 31.19
CA GLN A 167 10.31 19.67 30.01
C GLN A 167 11.24 18.93 29.04
N MET A 168 12.43 19.46 28.77
CA MET A 168 13.43 18.78 27.95
C MET A 168 13.95 17.51 28.63
N ALA A 169 14.07 17.50 29.96
CA ALA A 169 14.51 16.34 30.73
C ALA A 169 13.42 15.25 30.85
N ASP A 170 12.13 15.62 30.75
CA ASP A 170 10.98 14.72 30.82
C ASP A 170 10.76 13.93 29.52
N GLY A 171 11.50 14.25 28.44
CA GLY A 171 11.42 13.56 27.15
C GLY A 171 10.08 13.77 26.46
N ARG A 172 9.32 14.80 26.82
CA ARG A 172 8.02 15.11 26.24
C ARG A 172 8.17 15.53 24.80
N HIS A 173 7.56 14.78 23.89
CA HIS A 173 7.55 15.06 22.47
C HIS A 173 6.16 14.87 21.87
N PRO A 174 5.87 15.49 20.71
CA PRO A 174 4.67 15.20 19.96
C PRO A 174 4.64 13.75 19.48
N TYR A 175 3.47 13.22 19.20
CA TYR A 175 3.30 11.90 18.63
C TYR A 175 2.15 11.86 17.63
N LEU A 176 2.17 10.85 16.76
CA LEU A 176 1.21 10.68 15.67
C LEU A 176 0.20 9.59 16.01
N ILE A 177 -1.05 9.83 15.65
CA ILE A 177 -2.14 8.87 15.78
C ILE A 177 -2.80 8.72 14.42
N CYS A 178 -2.87 7.48 13.92
CA CYS A 178 -3.63 7.17 12.72
C CYS A 178 -5.11 6.96 13.06
N VAL A 179 -5.99 7.73 12.42
CA VAL A 179 -7.44 7.69 12.67
C VAL A 179 -8.16 7.23 11.40
N ASN A 180 -9.02 6.19 11.54
CA ASN A 180 -9.80 5.69 10.41
C ASN A 180 -10.83 6.72 9.96
N ARG A 181 -11.15 6.72 8.67
CA ARG A 181 -12.18 7.59 8.10
C ARG A 181 -13.54 7.40 8.76
N SER A 182 -13.90 6.17 9.14
CA SER A 182 -15.17 5.84 9.82
C SER A 182 -15.27 6.37 11.24
N ASP A 183 -14.15 6.73 11.87
CA ASP A 183 -14.11 7.20 13.25
C ASP A 183 -14.21 8.73 13.36
N VAL A 184 -14.01 9.46 12.26
CA VAL A 184 -14.32 10.88 12.14
C VAL A 184 -15.77 11.04 11.71
N ILE A 185 -16.67 11.18 12.70
CA ILE A 185 -18.10 11.05 12.47
C ILE A 185 -18.79 12.35 12.06
N ASN A 186 -18.22 13.50 12.42
CA ASN A 186 -18.77 14.81 12.07
C ASN A 186 -17.66 15.86 11.92
N TRP A 187 -17.87 16.85 11.05
CA TRP A 187 -16.94 17.94 10.82
C TRP A 187 -17.63 19.19 10.27
N ASN A 188 -17.05 20.35 10.55
CA ASN A 188 -17.42 21.63 9.96
C ASN A 188 -16.19 22.25 9.30
N VAL A 189 -16.38 22.70 8.06
CA VAL A 189 -15.35 23.39 7.29
C VAL A 189 -15.89 24.73 6.80
N SER A 190 -15.08 25.76 6.85
CA SER A 190 -15.35 27.06 6.24
C SER A 190 -14.38 27.30 5.07
N TYR A 191 -14.72 28.28 4.27
CA TYR A 191 -13.88 28.70 3.15
C TYR A 191 -13.55 30.18 3.31
N ASP A 192 -12.29 30.48 3.59
CA ASP A 192 -11.80 31.85 3.57
C ASP A 192 -10.91 32.06 2.34
N ARG A 193 -11.29 33.01 1.49
CA ARG A 193 -10.58 33.36 0.23
C ARG A 193 -10.25 32.13 -0.66
N GLY A 194 -11.12 31.11 -0.63
CA GLY A 194 -10.95 29.88 -1.41
C GLY A 194 -10.08 28.79 -0.71
N VAL A 195 -9.59 29.07 0.49
CA VAL A 195 -8.87 28.09 1.30
C VAL A 195 -9.85 27.41 2.25
N GLU A 196 -9.85 26.08 2.25
CA GLU A 196 -10.64 25.25 3.16
C GLU A 196 -10.01 25.27 4.56
N THR A 197 -10.78 25.66 5.55
CA THR A 197 -10.35 25.70 6.95
C THR A 197 -11.28 24.83 7.79
N VAL A 198 -10.71 23.94 8.58
CA VAL A 198 -11.45 23.04 9.48
C VAL A 198 -11.74 23.79 10.77
N GLU A 199 -13.03 23.97 11.08
CA GLU A 199 -13.48 24.66 12.29
C GLU A 199 -13.76 23.71 13.45
N GLN A 200 -14.27 22.52 13.15
CA GLN A 200 -14.63 21.53 14.17
C GLN A 200 -14.58 20.13 13.57
N VAL A 201 -14.10 19.18 14.35
CA VAL A 201 -14.14 17.76 14.02
C VAL A 201 -14.56 16.96 15.24
N THR A 202 -15.42 15.97 15.04
CA THR A 202 -15.78 15.01 16.09
C THR A 202 -15.20 13.64 15.74
N VAL A 203 -14.31 13.17 16.59
CA VAL A 203 -13.67 11.85 16.48
C VAL A 203 -14.29 10.91 17.51
N ARG A 204 -14.70 9.74 17.08
CA ARG A 204 -15.17 8.66 17.94
C ARG A 204 -14.04 7.72 18.24
N GLN A 205 -13.79 7.41 19.49
CA GLN A 205 -12.86 6.37 19.93
C GLN A 205 -13.59 5.31 20.76
N LEU A 206 -13.40 4.05 20.44
CA LEU A 206 -13.88 2.94 21.24
C LEU A 206 -12.84 2.60 22.31
N ARG A 207 -13.15 2.84 23.58
CA ARG A 207 -12.27 2.51 24.70
C ARG A 207 -12.75 1.27 25.43
N SER A 208 -11.81 0.37 25.71
CA SER A 208 -12.05 -0.76 26.61
C SER A 208 -11.92 -0.28 28.05
N MET A 209 -13.02 -0.33 28.78
CA MET A 209 -13.09 0.03 30.19
C MET A 209 -13.28 -1.24 31.02
N PRO A 210 -12.75 -1.32 32.25
CA PRO A 210 -13.06 -2.43 33.15
C PRO A 210 -14.57 -2.55 33.35
N ASP A 211 -15.10 -3.78 33.28
CA ASP A 211 -16.52 -4.02 33.55
C ASP A 211 -16.78 -3.90 35.06
N PRO A 212 -17.68 -2.99 35.49
CA PRO A 212 -17.98 -2.83 36.90
C PRO A 212 -18.66 -4.06 37.51
N GLU A 213 -19.26 -4.94 36.71
CA GLU A 213 -19.95 -6.15 37.15
C GLU A 213 -19.06 -7.39 37.20
N GLY A 214 -17.82 -7.33 36.67
CA GLY A 214 -16.93 -8.48 36.62
C GLY A 214 -15.45 -8.10 36.73
N ALA A 215 -14.75 -8.70 37.70
CA ALA A 215 -13.32 -8.39 37.98
C ALA A 215 -12.37 -8.62 36.81
N PHE A 216 -12.76 -9.41 35.80
CA PHE A 216 -11.94 -9.75 34.63
C PHE A 216 -12.61 -9.37 33.31
N GLY A 217 -13.82 -8.76 33.37
CA GLY A 217 -14.56 -8.30 32.20
C GLY A 217 -14.07 -6.96 31.69
N SER A 218 -14.24 -6.71 30.40
CA SER A 218 -14.07 -5.40 29.81
C SER A 218 -15.31 -5.02 29.00
N LYS A 219 -15.70 -3.75 29.08
CA LYS A 219 -16.78 -3.17 28.31
C LYS A 219 -16.23 -2.14 27.36
N ILE A 220 -16.60 -2.22 26.09
CA ILE A 220 -16.23 -1.23 25.09
C ILE A 220 -17.23 -0.08 25.16
N GLU A 221 -16.76 1.13 25.42
CA GLU A 221 -17.57 2.34 25.44
C GLU A 221 -17.04 3.36 24.43
N PRO A 222 -17.95 4.00 23.63
CA PRO A 222 -17.57 5.07 22.73
C PRO A 222 -17.34 6.38 23.51
N ILE A 223 -16.18 6.99 23.25
CA ILE A 223 -15.84 8.33 23.73
C ILE A 223 -15.71 9.23 22.51
N TYR A 224 -16.13 10.47 22.63
CA TYR A 224 -16.18 11.44 21.56
C TYR A 224 -15.27 12.62 21.87
N TYR A 225 -14.32 12.89 20.99
CA TYR A 225 -13.45 14.05 21.04
C TYR A 225 -13.95 15.08 20.04
N VAL A 226 -14.28 16.26 20.54
CA VAL A 226 -14.62 17.42 19.72
C VAL A 226 -13.42 18.33 19.68
N LEU A 227 -12.77 18.36 18.52
CA LEU A 227 -11.58 19.14 18.24
C LEU A 227 -12.00 20.45 17.59
N THR A 228 -11.60 21.58 18.16
CA THR A 228 -11.73 22.92 17.59
C THR A 228 -10.39 23.64 17.70
N PRO A 229 -10.12 24.67 16.89
CA PRO A 229 -8.89 25.46 17.05
C PRO A 229 -8.76 25.96 18.49
N GLY A 230 -7.65 25.62 19.12
CA GLY A 230 -7.36 26.01 20.50
C GLY A 230 -8.06 25.19 21.60
N LYS A 231 -8.83 24.16 21.28
CA LYS A 231 -9.61 23.45 22.30
C LYS A 231 -9.93 22.01 21.91
N VAL A 232 -9.81 21.11 22.88
CA VAL A 232 -10.24 19.71 22.78
C VAL A 232 -11.25 19.44 23.90
N GLU A 233 -12.44 18.95 23.54
CA GLU A 233 -13.48 18.58 24.48
C GLU A 233 -13.79 17.09 24.37
N THR A 234 -13.86 16.41 25.50
CA THR A 234 -14.17 14.98 25.59
C THR A 234 -15.59 14.79 26.11
N TYR A 235 -16.37 14.00 25.37
CA TYR A 235 -17.77 13.73 25.68
C TYR A 235 -18.08 12.24 25.73
N LYS A 236 -19.11 11.91 26.52
CA LYS A 236 -19.79 10.63 26.55
C LYS A 236 -21.27 10.85 26.33
N VAL A 237 -21.95 9.95 25.64
CA VAL A 237 -23.41 9.97 25.51
C VAL A 237 -23.98 9.06 26.56
N VAL A 238 -24.77 9.65 27.46
CA VAL A 238 -25.40 8.96 28.59
C VAL A 238 -26.92 9.00 28.48
N ARG A 239 -27.58 8.02 29.07
CA ARG A 239 -29.04 7.98 29.14
C ARG A 239 -29.47 8.67 30.41
N SER A 240 -30.07 9.87 30.29
CA SER A 240 -30.52 10.68 31.41
C SER A 240 -31.77 10.09 32.06
N ASP A 241 -32.74 9.66 31.22
CA ASP A 241 -34.01 9.04 31.63
C ASP A 241 -34.32 7.87 30.70
N ALA A 242 -35.37 7.10 31.00
CA ALA A 242 -35.73 5.92 30.21
C ALA A 242 -35.88 6.16 28.70
N ARG A 243 -35.95 7.41 28.22
CA ARG A 243 -36.21 7.77 26.82
C ARG A 243 -35.31 8.85 26.25
N ARG A 244 -34.45 9.53 27.05
CA ARG A 244 -33.64 10.67 26.56
C ARG A 244 -32.15 10.42 26.69
N TRP A 245 -31.43 10.66 25.61
CA TRP A 245 -29.97 10.66 25.57
C TRP A 245 -29.45 12.09 25.72
N THR A 246 -28.34 12.28 26.41
CA THR A 246 -27.72 13.59 26.66
C THR A 246 -26.22 13.46 26.54
N ASN A 247 -25.56 14.57 26.16
CA ASN A 247 -24.11 14.67 26.16
C ASN A 247 -23.62 14.97 27.58
N GLU A 248 -22.69 14.19 28.07
CA GLU A 248 -21.94 14.44 29.28
C GLU A 248 -20.53 14.83 28.92
N LYS A 249 -20.12 16.05 29.33
CA LYS A 249 -18.75 16.52 29.11
C LYS A 249 -17.87 15.97 30.21
N ILE A 250 -16.81 15.25 29.84
CA ILE A 250 -15.88 14.62 30.75
C ILE A 250 -14.72 15.59 31.05
N GLU A 251 -14.16 16.18 30.00
CA GLU A 251 -12.92 16.96 30.08
C GLU A 251 -12.90 18.05 29.03
N GLU A 252 -12.14 19.11 29.32
CA GLU A 252 -11.83 20.20 28.39
C GLU A 252 -10.37 20.57 28.53
N ILE A 253 -9.63 20.53 27.43
CA ILE A 253 -8.21 20.86 27.35
C ILE A 253 -8.06 22.04 26.40
N SER A 254 -7.42 23.13 26.87
CA SER A 254 -7.03 24.25 26.01
C SER A 254 -5.68 23.98 25.40
N VAL A 255 -5.58 24.16 24.08
CA VAL A 255 -4.36 23.98 23.28
C VAL A 255 -4.09 25.31 22.59
N SER A 256 -2.87 25.81 22.61
CA SER A 256 -2.56 27.09 21.96
C SER A 256 -2.52 27.03 20.42
N LEU A 257 -2.65 25.84 19.81
CA LEU A 257 -2.62 25.64 18.36
C LEU A 257 -3.82 26.31 17.66
N PRO A 258 -3.59 27.15 16.63
CA PRO A 258 -4.65 27.89 15.95
C PRO A 258 -5.45 27.07 14.93
N ILE A 259 -5.10 25.80 14.72
CA ILE A 259 -5.75 24.88 13.80
C ILE A 259 -6.17 23.58 14.50
N VAL A 260 -7.06 22.81 13.90
CA VAL A 260 -7.40 21.46 14.38
C VAL A 260 -6.25 20.52 14.03
N PRO A 261 -5.63 19.81 15.01
CA PRO A 261 -4.48 18.94 14.79
C PRO A 261 -4.88 17.58 14.19
N LEU A 262 -5.81 17.56 13.26
CA LEU A 262 -6.29 16.37 12.54
C LEU A 262 -6.22 16.65 11.04
N ILE A 263 -5.31 15.97 10.37
CA ILE A 263 -4.94 16.27 8.99
C ILE A 263 -5.50 15.17 8.10
N TRP A 264 -6.20 15.56 7.02
CA TRP A 264 -6.76 14.63 6.05
C TRP A 264 -5.72 14.19 5.03
N TYR A 265 -5.63 12.88 4.83
CA TYR A 265 -4.92 12.27 3.72
C TYR A 265 -5.91 11.52 2.83
N GLY A 266 -6.35 12.15 1.75
CA GLY A 266 -7.29 11.57 0.79
C GLY A 266 -6.58 10.84 -0.34
N ALA A 267 -7.11 9.69 -0.74
CA ALA A 267 -6.55 8.92 -1.85
C ALA A 267 -6.70 9.65 -3.20
N THR A 268 -7.82 10.32 -3.43
CA THR A 268 -8.16 10.95 -4.72
C THR A 268 -8.26 12.47 -4.66
N THR A 269 -8.51 13.04 -3.49
CA THR A 269 -8.71 14.49 -3.29
C THR A 269 -8.16 14.96 -1.96
N SER A 270 -7.67 16.19 -1.93
CA SER A 270 -7.21 16.87 -0.72
C SER A 270 -8.35 17.53 0.08
N ARG A 271 -9.59 17.55 -0.43
CA ARG A 271 -10.74 18.11 0.31
C ARG A 271 -11.03 17.30 1.55
N PHE A 272 -11.21 17.99 2.66
CA PHE A 272 -11.37 17.38 3.98
C PHE A 272 -12.49 16.34 4.04
N ALA A 273 -12.15 15.12 4.47
CA ALA A 273 -13.04 13.96 4.64
C ALA A 273 -13.78 13.51 3.35
N GLN A 274 -13.42 14.04 2.18
CA GLN A 274 -13.99 13.66 0.89
C GLN A 274 -13.04 12.75 0.13
N GLY A 275 -13.59 11.94 -0.77
CA GLY A 275 -12.82 11.04 -1.65
C GLY A 275 -13.55 9.73 -1.90
N ASP A 276 -13.32 9.18 -3.07
CA ASP A 276 -13.82 7.87 -3.46
C ASP A 276 -12.89 6.79 -2.92
N LEU A 277 -13.44 5.59 -2.70
CA LEU A 277 -12.64 4.43 -2.32
C LEU A 277 -11.99 3.85 -3.57
N PRO A 278 -10.66 3.96 -3.76
CA PRO A 278 -10.00 3.52 -4.99
C PRO A 278 -10.10 2.01 -5.21
N MET A 279 -10.20 1.25 -4.12
CA MET A 279 -10.26 -0.21 -4.15
C MET A 279 -11.68 -0.79 -4.00
N ALA A 280 -12.74 0.05 -4.09
CA ALA A 280 -14.12 -0.42 -3.94
C ALA A 280 -14.48 -1.50 -4.97
N GLY A 281 -14.12 -1.29 -6.23
CA GLY A 281 -14.35 -2.29 -7.29
C GLY A 281 -13.66 -3.63 -7.04
N LEU A 282 -12.43 -3.60 -6.48
CA LEU A 282 -11.72 -4.82 -6.11
C LEU A 282 -12.37 -5.49 -4.88
N ALA A 283 -12.94 -4.73 -3.94
CA ALA A 283 -13.70 -5.29 -2.83
C ALA A 283 -14.95 -6.02 -3.31
N ASP A 284 -15.70 -5.42 -4.25
CA ASP A 284 -16.88 -6.04 -4.86
C ASP A 284 -16.52 -7.35 -5.58
N LEU A 285 -15.48 -7.32 -6.42
CA LEU A 285 -14.98 -8.51 -7.12
C LEU A 285 -14.52 -9.60 -6.14
N SER A 286 -13.88 -9.22 -5.02
CA SER A 286 -13.42 -10.17 -4.00
C SER A 286 -14.59 -10.87 -3.29
N ILE A 287 -15.69 -10.15 -3.04
CA ILE A 287 -16.92 -10.75 -2.50
C ILE A 287 -17.58 -11.65 -3.53
N GLN A 288 -17.70 -11.23 -4.79
CA GLN A 288 -18.23 -12.05 -5.87
C GLN A 288 -17.41 -13.35 -6.03
N HIS A 289 -16.09 -13.25 -6.05
CA HIS A 289 -15.19 -14.39 -6.11
C HIS A 289 -15.40 -15.35 -4.92
N PHE A 290 -15.54 -14.82 -3.70
CA PHE A 290 -15.83 -15.61 -2.50
C PHE A 290 -17.13 -16.41 -2.64
N GLN A 291 -18.23 -15.75 -3.11
CA GLN A 291 -19.51 -16.41 -3.35
C GLN A 291 -19.39 -17.54 -4.38
N MET A 292 -18.79 -17.23 -5.53
CA MET A 292 -18.61 -18.21 -6.61
C MET A 292 -17.72 -19.40 -6.20
N ARG A 293 -16.65 -19.14 -5.43
CA ARG A 293 -15.82 -20.22 -4.88
C ARG A 293 -16.56 -21.07 -3.85
N SER A 294 -17.45 -20.48 -3.05
CA SER A 294 -18.32 -21.21 -2.15
C SER A 294 -19.25 -22.15 -2.91
N ASP A 295 -19.87 -21.65 -4.00
CA ASP A 295 -20.78 -22.44 -4.83
C ASP A 295 -20.03 -23.57 -5.55
N LEU A 296 -18.82 -23.29 -6.07
CA LEU A 296 -17.96 -24.31 -6.66
C LEU A 296 -17.59 -25.41 -5.65
N ALA A 297 -17.22 -25.01 -4.42
CA ALA A 297 -16.87 -25.96 -3.36
C ALA A 297 -18.07 -26.84 -2.97
N GLU A 298 -19.29 -26.27 -2.95
CA GLU A 298 -20.53 -26.99 -2.70
C GLU A 298 -20.85 -27.97 -3.85
N LEU A 299 -20.72 -27.52 -5.11
CA LEU A 299 -20.89 -28.38 -6.30
C LEU A 299 -19.91 -29.55 -6.30
N LEU A 300 -18.62 -29.26 -6.06
CA LEU A 300 -17.58 -30.30 -5.98
C LEU A 300 -17.86 -31.28 -4.84
N HIS A 301 -18.30 -30.83 -3.69
CA HIS A 301 -18.65 -31.69 -2.57
C HIS A 301 -19.81 -32.61 -2.90
N LYS A 302 -20.84 -32.11 -3.58
CA LYS A 302 -21.99 -32.90 -4.04
C LYS A 302 -21.63 -33.87 -5.17
N CYS A 303 -20.78 -33.42 -6.12
CA CYS A 303 -20.33 -34.25 -7.24
C CYS A 303 -19.34 -35.35 -6.81
N ALA A 304 -18.56 -35.13 -5.75
CA ALA A 304 -17.61 -36.10 -5.22
C ALA A 304 -18.30 -37.32 -4.57
N MET A 305 -19.61 -37.23 -4.30
CA MET A 305 -20.41 -38.35 -3.79
C MET A 305 -21.43 -38.78 -4.82
N PRO A 306 -21.07 -39.67 -5.78
CA PRO A 306 -22.02 -40.17 -6.75
C PRO A 306 -23.17 -40.88 -6.03
N VAL A 307 -24.41 -40.52 -6.38
CA VAL A 307 -25.60 -41.10 -5.77
C VAL A 307 -25.88 -42.45 -6.42
N PRO A 308 -25.82 -43.56 -5.68
CA PRO A 308 -26.16 -44.86 -6.24
C PRO A 308 -27.67 -44.93 -6.48
N VAL A 309 -28.07 -45.20 -7.70
CA VAL A 309 -29.47 -45.38 -8.09
C VAL A 309 -29.67 -46.85 -8.47
N ARG A 310 -30.53 -47.51 -7.74
CA ARG A 310 -30.91 -48.90 -8.02
C ARG A 310 -32.37 -48.96 -8.44
N LYS A 311 -32.62 -49.44 -9.65
CA LYS A 311 -33.95 -49.78 -10.15
C LYS A 311 -34.14 -51.29 -10.04
N GLY A 312 -35.31 -51.76 -9.61
CA GLY A 312 -35.56 -53.15 -9.39
C GLY A 312 -34.84 -53.71 -8.16
N ALA A 313 -35.00 -53.08 -7.02
CA ALA A 313 -34.51 -53.62 -5.76
C ALA A 313 -35.24 -54.90 -5.40
N PRO A 314 -34.54 -55.99 -4.98
CA PRO A 314 -35.19 -57.14 -4.46
C PRO A 314 -36.01 -56.78 -3.22
N LEU A 315 -37.23 -57.41 -3.12
CA LEU A 315 -38.11 -57.17 -1.99
C LEU A 315 -37.77 -58.16 -0.87
N GLY A 316 -37.74 -57.65 0.35
CA GLY A 316 -37.64 -58.46 1.55
C GLY A 316 -38.94 -59.22 1.83
N VAL A 317 -38.94 -60.10 2.84
CA VAL A 317 -40.10 -60.88 3.29
C VAL A 317 -41.27 -59.96 3.65
N ASP A 318 -40.99 -58.73 4.02
CA ASP A 318 -41.97 -57.67 4.44
C ASP A 318 -42.52 -56.88 3.25
N GLY A 319 -42.15 -57.23 1.99
CA GLY A 319 -42.53 -56.46 0.80
C GLY A 319 -41.86 -55.14 0.59
N ASN A 320 -40.95 -54.74 1.47
CA ASN A 320 -40.17 -53.53 1.36
C ASN A 320 -38.86 -53.80 0.56
N PRO A 321 -38.37 -52.81 -0.21
CA PRO A 321 -37.09 -52.94 -0.88
C PRO A 321 -35.94 -53.12 0.12
N LEU A 322 -35.10 -54.17 -0.11
CA LEU A 322 -33.93 -54.41 0.72
C LEU A 322 -32.96 -53.20 0.67
N PRO A 323 -32.37 -52.79 1.80
CA PRO A 323 -31.43 -51.70 1.84
C PRO A 323 -30.22 -51.98 0.93
N LEU A 324 -29.73 -50.94 0.26
CA LEU A 324 -28.51 -51.02 -0.53
C LEU A 324 -27.30 -51.01 0.41
N VAL A 325 -26.57 -52.14 0.44
CA VAL A 325 -25.30 -52.24 1.17
C VAL A 325 -24.17 -52.11 0.16
N MET A 326 -23.29 -51.11 0.36
CA MET A 326 -22.14 -50.86 -0.48
C MET A 326 -20.87 -51.06 0.31
N GLY A 327 -19.93 -51.79 -0.25
CA GLY A 327 -18.62 -52.01 0.35
C GLY A 327 -17.67 -52.67 -0.66
N PRO A 328 -16.35 -52.69 -0.38
CA PRO A 328 -15.35 -53.21 -1.32
C PRO A 328 -15.56 -54.69 -1.72
N ASN A 329 -16.31 -55.45 -0.92
CA ASN A 329 -16.58 -56.89 -1.16
C ASN A 329 -18.09 -57.21 -1.19
N THR A 330 -18.95 -56.25 -1.50
CA THR A 330 -20.40 -56.44 -1.58
C THR A 330 -20.87 -56.43 -3.02
N ALA A 331 -21.69 -57.42 -3.40
CA ALA A 331 -22.41 -57.43 -4.67
C ALA A 331 -23.74 -56.72 -4.52
N VAL A 332 -24.18 -56.02 -5.56
CA VAL A 332 -25.49 -55.39 -5.60
C VAL A 332 -26.48 -56.36 -6.25
N ASP A 333 -27.42 -56.85 -5.47
CA ASP A 333 -28.47 -57.72 -5.96
C ASP A 333 -29.57 -56.93 -6.69
N LEU A 334 -29.91 -57.34 -7.91
CA LEU A 334 -30.97 -56.79 -8.73
C LEU A 334 -32.04 -57.85 -9.00
N SER A 335 -33.31 -57.45 -9.11
CA SER A 335 -34.34 -58.34 -9.54
C SER A 335 -34.14 -58.79 -11.01
N SER A 336 -34.48 -60.01 -11.36
CA SER A 336 -34.21 -60.64 -12.65
C SER A 336 -34.89 -60.01 -13.87
N GLU A 337 -35.85 -59.10 -13.67
CA GLU A 337 -36.56 -58.42 -14.76
C GLU A 337 -36.32 -56.91 -14.67
N GLY A 338 -35.43 -56.35 -15.55
CA GLY A 338 -35.24 -54.95 -15.73
C GLY A 338 -34.48 -54.18 -14.58
N GLY A 339 -33.74 -54.93 -13.78
CA GLY A 339 -32.89 -54.35 -12.74
C GLY A 339 -31.75 -53.56 -13.34
N GLU A 340 -31.55 -52.34 -12.88
CA GLU A 340 -30.48 -51.45 -13.31
C GLU A 340 -29.79 -50.83 -12.07
N PHE A 341 -28.48 -50.86 -12.03
CA PHE A 341 -27.68 -50.15 -11.06
C PHE A 341 -26.77 -49.18 -11.78
N LYS A 342 -26.85 -47.90 -11.38
CA LYS A 342 -25.98 -46.84 -11.91
C LYS A 342 -25.69 -45.81 -10.84
N PHE A 343 -24.60 -45.13 -11.01
CA PHE A 343 -24.35 -43.89 -10.26
C PHE A 343 -24.93 -42.71 -11.03
N ALA A 344 -25.76 -41.92 -10.37
CA ALA A 344 -26.18 -40.64 -10.90
C ALA A 344 -25.10 -39.63 -10.58
N GLU A 345 -24.44 -39.15 -11.60
CA GLU A 345 -23.46 -38.07 -11.50
C GLU A 345 -24.03 -36.80 -12.13
N PRO A 346 -23.87 -35.65 -11.50
CA PRO A 346 -24.17 -34.36 -12.13
C PRO A 346 -23.32 -34.19 -13.39
N SER A 347 -23.85 -33.60 -14.46
CA SER A 347 -23.08 -33.36 -15.66
C SER A 347 -21.94 -32.37 -15.41
N GLY A 348 -20.70 -32.71 -15.76
CA GLY A 348 -19.50 -31.86 -15.54
C GLY A 348 -19.48 -30.55 -16.35
N GLN A 349 -20.46 -30.36 -17.28
CA GLN A 349 -20.51 -29.12 -18.09
C GLN A 349 -20.80 -27.84 -17.27
N SER A 350 -21.65 -27.95 -16.25
CA SER A 350 -21.92 -26.80 -15.35
C SER A 350 -20.68 -26.43 -14.53
N LEU A 351 -19.91 -27.43 -14.12
CA LEU A 351 -18.68 -27.24 -13.35
C LEU A 351 -17.61 -26.50 -14.16
N GLN A 352 -17.41 -26.91 -15.43
CA GLN A 352 -16.44 -26.24 -16.31
C GLN A 352 -16.80 -24.78 -16.57
N ARG A 353 -18.10 -24.47 -16.80
CA ARG A 353 -18.57 -23.09 -16.98
C ARG A 353 -18.36 -22.25 -15.72
N HIS A 354 -18.62 -22.83 -14.56
CA HIS A 354 -18.42 -22.14 -13.29
C HIS A 354 -16.95 -21.85 -13.02
N GLN A 355 -16.06 -22.79 -13.33
CA GLN A 355 -14.61 -22.58 -13.26
C GLN A 355 -14.12 -21.50 -14.22
N ALA A 356 -14.62 -21.48 -15.47
CA ALA A 356 -14.29 -20.46 -16.45
C ALA A 356 -14.71 -19.05 -16.00
N GLU A 357 -15.89 -18.95 -15.36
CA GLU A 357 -16.37 -17.67 -14.83
C GLU A 357 -15.53 -17.20 -13.62
N ILE A 358 -15.13 -18.11 -12.73
CA ILE A 358 -14.20 -17.76 -11.64
C ILE A 358 -12.88 -17.24 -12.21
N GLN A 359 -12.31 -17.89 -13.23
CA GLN A 359 -11.08 -17.42 -13.89
C GLN A 359 -11.27 -16.03 -14.49
N HIS A 360 -12.42 -15.77 -15.12
CA HIS A 360 -12.73 -14.44 -15.64
C HIS A 360 -12.77 -13.37 -14.53
N VAL A 361 -13.38 -13.67 -13.39
CA VAL A 361 -13.39 -12.76 -12.23
C VAL A 361 -11.97 -12.57 -11.70
N GLU A 362 -11.16 -13.62 -11.61
CA GLU A 362 -9.74 -13.53 -11.21
C GLU A 362 -8.94 -12.62 -12.16
N GLU A 363 -9.15 -12.73 -13.48
CA GLU A 363 -8.54 -11.82 -14.47
C GLU A 363 -8.98 -10.36 -14.27
N LEU A 364 -10.25 -10.10 -13.92
CA LEU A 364 -10.72 -8.75 -13.59
C LEU A 364 -10.10 -8.23 -12.31
N MET A 365 -9.93 -9.08 -11.30
CA MET A 365 -9.26 -8.73 -10.05
C MET A 365 -7.79 -8.41 -10.29
N ASP A 366 -7.10 -9.19 -11.11
CA ASP A 366 -5.71 -8.94 -11.50
C ASP A 366 -5.55 -7.60 -12.23
N ARG A 367 -6.48 -7.25 -13.10
CA ARG A 367 -6.48 -5.93 -13.78
C ARG A 367 -6.72 -4.76 -12.82
N SER A 368 -7.43 -4.99 -11.73
CA SER A 368 -7.71 -3.99 -10.69
C SER A 368 -6.63 -3.91 -9.61
N SER A 369 -5.66 -4.84 -9.64
CA SER A 369 -4.57 -4.97 -8.69
C SER A 369 -3.22 -4.66 -9.34
N LEU A 370 -2.14 -4.51 -8.53
CA LEU A 370 -0.77 -4.39 -9.06
C LEU A 370 -0.23 -5.67 -9.69
N ASN A 371 -0.86 -6.83 -9.47
CA ASN A 371 -0.47 -8.09 -10.13
C ASN A 371 -0.51 -7.98 -11.65
N PHE A 372 -1.33 -7.09 -12.16
CA PHE A 372 -1.37 -6.67 -13.54
C PHE A 372 -0.01 -6.20 -14.11
N LEU A 373 0.90 -5.63 -13.30
CA LEU A 373 2.25 -5.25 -13.73
C LEU A 373 3.19 -6.44 -13.86
N TYR A 374 2.96 -7.47 -13.07
CA TYR A 374 3.84 -8.63 -12.96
C TYR A 374 3.29 -9.86 -13.69
N GLY A 375 2.10 -9.77 -14.30
CA GLY A 375 1.47 -10.88 -15.01
C GLY A 375 2.30 -11.35 -16.19
N ALA A 376 2.44 -12.67 -16.33
CA ALA A 376 3.20 -13.34 -17.38
C ALA A 376 2.68 -13.09 -18.82
N ASP A 377 1.54 -12.44 -18.96
CA ASP A 377 0.86 -12.18 -20.25
C ASP A 377 1.21 -10.82 -20.90
N VAL A 378 2.23 -10.13 -20.40
CA VAL A 378 2.73 -8.91 -21.07
C VAL A 378 3.44 -9.31 -22.36
N LYS A 379 2.70 -9.27 -23.47
CA LYS A 379 3.17 -9.75 -24.78
C LYS A 379 4.05 -8.74 -25.52
N THR A 380 4.03 -7.45 -25.16
CA THR A 380 4.82 -6.42 -25.82
C THR A 380 5.34 -5.37 -24.83
N ALA A 381 6.56 -4.85 -25.09
CA ALA A 381 7.15 -3.76 -24.32
C ALA A 381 6.26 -2.50 -24.32
N THR A 382 5.55 -2.22 -25.42
CA THR A 382 4.62 -1.10 -25.55
C THR A 382 3.41 -1.26 -24.62
N GLU A 383 2.88 -2.47 -24.46
CA GLU A 383 1.76 -2.74 -23.56
C GLU A 383 2.18 -2.58 -22.10
N ALA A 384 3.38 -3.05 -21.73
CA ALA A 384 3.95 -2.86 -20.42
C ALA A 384 4.14 -1.36 -20.10
N SER A 385 4.65 -0.59 -21.04
CA SER A 385 4.85 0.86 -20.90
C SER A 385 3.52 1.62 -20.72
N LEU A 386 2.48 1.29 -21.51
CA LEU A 386 1.16 1.90 -21.36
C LEU A 386 0.53 1.59 -20.00
N ARG A 387 0.68 0.36 -19.53
CA ARG A 387 0.18 -0.08 -18.24
C ARG A 387 0.90 0.63 -17.09
N ALA A 388 2.23 0.70 -17.16
CA ALA A 388 3.04 1.43 -16.18
C ALA A 388 2.64 2.91 -16.12
N SER A 389 2.40 3.56 -17.26
CA SER A 389 1.99 4.98 -17.31
C SER A 389 0.59 5.23 -16.72
N GLN A 390 -0.35 4.28 -16.86
CA GLN A 390 -1.69 4.40 -16.25
C GLN A 390 -1.61 4.31 -14.72
N ILE A 391 -0.81 3.39 -14.19
CA ILE A 391 -0.60 3.27 -12.75
C ILE A 391 0.16 4.48 -12.22
N ALA A 392 1.20 4.93 -12.92
CA ALA A 392 1.95 6.12 -12.57
C ALA A 392 1.05 7.34 -12.40
N SER A 393 0.02 7.51 -13.26
CA SER A 393 -0.92 8.64 -13.14
C SER A 393 -1.79 8.57 -11.89
N SER A 394 -2.29 7.39 -11.51
CA SER A 394 -3.12 7.21 -10.31
C SER A 394 -2.29 7.31 -9.02
N VAL A 395 -1.11 6.72 -9.01
CA VAL A 395 -0.19 6.78 -7.87
C VAL A 395 0.37 8.19 -7.69
N SER A 396 0.62 8.94 -8.78
CA SER A 396 1.12 10.32 -8.68
C SER A 396 0.18 11.28 -7.95
N ALA A 397 -1.14 11.08 -8.06
CA ALA A 397 -2.11 11.86 -7.29
C ALA A 397 -2.01 11.54 -5.79
N LEU A 398 -1.89 10.26 -5.45
CA LEU A 398 -1.73 9.79 -4.07
C LEU A 398 -0.41 10.29 -3.45
N VAL A 399 0.70 10.25 -4.22
CA VAL A 399 2.01 10.79 -3.82
C VAL A 399 1.91 12.28 -3.51
N ARG A 400 1.31 13.09 -4.39
CA ARG A 400 1.14 14.53 -4.14
C ARG A 400 0.31 14.80 -2.88
N ASN A 401 -0.77 14.05 -2.67
CA ASN A 401 -1.59 14.19 -1.48
C ASN A 401 -0.84 13.77 -0.22
N LYS A 402 0.01 12.73 -0.29
CA LYS A 402 0.88 12.29 0.80
C LYS A 402 1.88 13.37 1.18
N ILE A 403 2.59 13.94 0.20
CA ILE A 403 3.54 15.03 0.42
C ILE A 403 2.83 16.24 1.05
N ALA A 404 1.69 16.66 0.47
CA ALA A 404 0.94 17.79 1.00
C ALA A 404 0.47 17.57 2.44
N MET A 405 -0.03 16.38 2.76
CA MET A 405 -0.43 16.00 4.11
C MET A 405 0.76 16.02 5.06
N PHE A 406 1.87 15.37 4.69
CA PHE A 406 3.03 15.24 5.55
C PHE A 406 3.68 16.61 5.86
N ASN A 407 3.73 17.51 4.89
CA ASN A 407 4.22 18.88 5.11
C ASN A 407 3.39 19.62 6.17
N VAL A 408 2.08 19.37 6.25
CA VAL A 408 1.24 19.93 7.32
C VAL A 408 1.54 19.23 8.65
N VAL A 409 1.67 17.89 8.65
CA VAL A 409 2.05 17.11 9.85
C VAL A 409 3.34 17.64 10.44
N MET A 410 4.37 17.85 9.62
CA MET A 410 5.67 18.34 10.07
C MET A 410 5.59 19.74 10.71
N ARG A 411 4.81 20.66 10.12
CA ARG A 411 4.59 22.00 10.68
C ARG A 411 3.85 21.96 12.01
N VAL A 412 2.85 21.11 12.15
CA VAL A 412 2.09 20.94 13.41
C VAL A 412 2.95 20.29 14.48
N TRP A 413 3.76 19.29 14.10
CA TRP A 413 4.74 18.68 14.99
C TRP A 413 5.72 19.71 15.52
N ALA A 414 6.38 20.45 14.64
CA ALA A 414 7.32 21.52 15.00
C ALA A 414 6.67 22.58 15.90
N TRP A 415 5.38 22.86 15.68
CA TRP A 415 4.63 23.79 16.52
C TRP A 415 4.47 23.25 17.95
N PHE A 416 4.10 22.00 18.13
CA PHE A 416 4.01 21.36 19.45
C PHE A 416 5.37 21.20 20.14
N ALA A 417 6.42 20.93 19.39
CA ALA A 417 7.79 20.83 19.89
C ALA A 417 8.43 22.18 20.20
N GLY A 418 7.86 23.31 19.71
CA GLY A 418 8.47 24.62 19.82
C GLY A 418 9.64 24.86 18.86
N GLU A 419 9.70 24.08 17.77
CA GLU A 419 10.79 24.03 16.78
C GLU A 419 10.41 24.65 15.43
N GLN A 420 9.48 25.63 15.42
CA GLN A 420 9.00 26.24 14.17
C GLN A 420 10.11 26.87 13.32
N ASP A 421 11.17 27.36 13.99
CA ASP A 421 12.32 27.99 13.33
C ASP A 421 13.16 26.99 12.52
N GLN A 422 13.00 25.69 12.75
CA GLN A 422 13.69 24.63 12.01
C GLN A 422 13.00 24.28 10.68
N ILE A 423 11.76 24.73 10.47
CA ILE A 423 11.02 24.46 9.23
C ILE A 423 11.47 25.44 8.14
N THR A 424 12.01 24.90 7.07
CA THR A 424 12.44 25.63 5.87
C THR A 424 11.49 25.36 4.69
N ASP A 425 11.72 26.01 3.55
CA ASP A 425 10.97 25.72 2.32
C ASP A 425 11.33 24.34 1.73
N GLU A 426 12.46 23.77 2.14
CA GLU A 426 12.94 22.44 1.74
C GLU A 426 12.44 21.33 2.68
N SER A 427 11.89 21.72 3.85
CA SER A 427 11.33 20.77 4.82
C SER A 427 10.11 20.07 4.25
N GLY A 428 10.13 18.73 4.23
CA GLY A 428 9.01 17.97 3.70
C GLY A 428 9.33 16.51 3.45
N LEU A 429 8.46 15.88 2.67
CA LEU A 429 8.61 14.50 2.23
C LEU A 429 9.10 14.47 0.78
N ALA A 430 10.23 13.85 0.53
CA ALA A 430 10.68 13.49 -0.80
C ALA A 430 10.33 12.02 -1.08
N ILE A 431 9.56 11.78 -2.12
CA ILE A 431 9.27 10.43 -2.59
C ILE A 431 10.04 10.23 -3.89
N ASN A 432 10.84 9.20 -3.93
CA ASN A 432 11.62 8.91 -5.13
C ASN A 432 10.70 8.45 -6.26
N ASP A 433 10.52 9.29 -7.28
CA ASP A 433 9.72 9.01 -8.49
C ASP A 433 10.28 7.82 -9.32
N SER A 434 11.50 7.35 -8.99
CA SER A 434 12.14 6.24 -9.69
C SER A 434 11.37 4.92 -9.59
N LEU A 435 10.43 4.82 -8.64
CA LEU A 435 9.53 3.66 -8.49
C LEU A 435 8.57 3.46 -9.66
N MET A 436 8.33 4.51 -10.44
CA MET A 436 7.46 4.49 -11.62
C MET A 436 8.24 4.29 -12.91
N ASN A 437 9.56 4.35 -12.85
CA ASN A 437 10.41 4.16 -14.01
C ASN A 437 10.66 2.66 -14.19
N ARG A 438 10.35 2.17 -15.37
CA ARG A 438 10.73 0.84 -15.82
C ARG A 438 12.25 0.69 -15.67
N PRO A 439 12.76 -0.45 -15.13
CA PRO A 439 14.19 -0.71 -15.17
C PRO A 439 14.71 -0.53 -16.60
N LEU A 440 15.78 0.23 -16.74
CA LEU A 440 16.40 0.46 -18.05
C LEU A 440 16.84 -0.86 -18.66
N GLU A 441 16.47 -1.10 -19.91
CA GLU A 441 16.99 -2.24 -20.67
C GLU A 441 18.45 -2.00 -21.05
N ALA A 442 19.19 -3.10 -21.25
CA ALA A 442 20.61 -3.01 -21.63
C ALA A 442 20.84 -2.17 -22.91
N SER A 443 19.85 -2.15 -23.82
CA SER A 443 19.86 -1.32 -25.03
C SER A 443 19.73 0.18 -24.75
N GLU A 444 18.96 0.55 -23.73
CA GLU A 444 18.74 1.94 -23.30
C GLU A 444 19.96 2.46 -22.54
N ILE A 445 20.54 1.62 -21.67
CA ILE A 445 21.81 1.92 -21.00
C ILE A 445 22.92 2.17 -22.04
N ALA A 446 22.99 1.34 -23.07
CA ALA A 446 23.97 1.53 -24.16
C ALA A 446 23.72 2.85 -24.91
N GLN A 447 22.48 3.26 -25.13
CA GLN A 447 22.15 4.55 -25.74
C GLN A 447 22.52 5.72 -24.83
N LEU A 448 22.25 5.65 -23.53
CA LEU A 448 22.66 6.68 -22.56
C LEU A 448 24.18 6.85 -22.53
N VAL A 449 24.92 5.74 -22.52
CA VAL A 449 26.39 5.75 -22.59
C VAL A 449 26.87 6.36 -23.92
N ASN A 450 26.21 6.05 -25.03
CA ASN A 450 26.55 6.67 -26.33
C ASN A 450 26.28 8.17 -26.36
N LEU A 451 25.16 8.64 -25.78
CA LEU A 451 24.83 10.07 -25.67
C LEU A 451 25.85 10.80 -24.77
N PHE A 452 26.30 10.16 -23.71
CA PHE A 452 27.35 10.67 -22.85
C PHE A 452 28.69 10.78 -23.58
N ASN A 453 29.10 9.71 -24.28
CA ASN A 453 30.36 9.68 -25.05
C ASN A 453 30.38 10.69 -26.21
N ASN A 454 29.23 11.06 -26.74
CA ASN A 454 29.06 12.10 -27.74
C ASN A 454 28.88 13.51 -27.16
N GLU A 455 29.10 13.69 -25.85
CA GLU A 455 28.98 14.97 -25.12
C GLU A 455 27.60 15.63 -25.22
N LEU A 456 26.55 14.85 -25.51
CA LEU A 456 25.16 15.33 -25.60
C LEU A 456 24.47 15.37 -24.23
N LEU A 457 24.95 14.62 -23.23
CA LEU A 457 24.45 14.57 -21.87
C LEU A 457 25.59 14.81 -20.86
N SER A 458 25.26 15.51 -19.76
CA SER A 458 26.20 15.67 -18.65
C SER A 458 26.33 14.37 -17.85
N ARG A 459 27.45 14.19 -17.14
CA ARG A 459 27.68 13.03 -16.26
C ARG A 459 26.61 12.93 -15.18
N GLN A 460 26.21 14.06 -14.61
CA GLN A 460 25.16 14.13 -13.61
C GLN A 460 23.82 13.60 -14.17
N THR A 461 23.42 14.06 -15.36
CA THR A 461 22.17 13.61 -16.00
C THR A 461 22.18 12.10 -16.28
N VAL A 462 23.33 11.54 -16.67
CA VAL A 462 23.43 10.10 -16.92
C VAL A 462 23.33 9.30 -15.62
N LEU A 463 23.98 9.75 -14.55
CA LEU A 463 23.89 9.10 -13.24
C LEU A 463 22.46 9.20 -12.67
N ASP A 464 21.80 10.36 -12.82
CA ASP A 464 20.40 10.56 -12.45
C ASP A 464 19.48 9.59 -13.21
N GLU A 465 19.66 9.43 -14.52
CA GLU A 465 18.84 8.51 -15.32
C GLU A 465 19.12 7.04 -15.00
N LEU A 466 20.37 6.66 -14.71
CA LEU A 466 20.74 5.31 -14.29
C LEU A 466 20.17 4.98 -12.90
N GLN A 467 20.14 5.95 -11.99
CA GLN A 467 19.52 5.80 -10.67
C GLN A 467 18.00 5.70 -10.79
N ARG A 468 17.37 6.57 -11.58
CA ARG A 468 15.93 6.50 -11.89
C ARG A 468 15.54 5.19 -12.56
N GLY A 469 16.41 4.67 -13.43
CA GLY A 469 16.23 3.39 -14.11
C GLY A 469 16.54 2.16 -13.27
N GLY A 470 16.84 2.31 -11.97
CA GLY A 470 17.09 1.21 -11.04
C GLY A 470 18.39 0.44 -11.30
N VAL A 471 19.34 1.04 -12.02
CA VAL A 471 20.67 0.46 -12.30
C VAL A 471 21.65 0.80 -11.18
N LEU A 472 21.49 1.98 -10.57
CA LEU A 472 22.24 2.42 -9.41
C LEU A 472 21.36 2.38 -8.16
N ASP A 473 22.01 2.25 -7.01
CA ASP A 473 21.33 2.26 -5.71
C ASP A 473 20.54 3.58 -5.52
N PRO A 474 19.26 3.54 -5.15
CA PRO A 474 18.49 4.74 -4.88
C PRO A 474 19.07 5.63 -3.78
N ASP A 475 19.82 5.05 -2.84
CA ASP A 475 20.44 5.77 -1.72
C ASP A 475 21.80 6.38 -2.08
N LEU A 476 22.27 6.22 -3.33
CA LEU A 476 23.52 6.79 -3.79
C LEU A 476 23.40 8.31 -3.96
N ILE A 477 24.22 9.07 -3.25
CA ILE A 477 24.32 10.52 -3.41
C ILE A 477 25.17 10.81 -4.65
N ILE A 478 24.51 11.26 -5.73
CA ILE A 478 25.15 11.46 -7.05
C ILE A 478 26.29 12.50 -6.99
N GLU A 479 26.15 13.52 -6.18
CA GLU A 479 27.19 14.55 -5.99
C GLU A 479 28.48 13.97 -5.41
N GLU A 480 28.36 13.13 -4.37
CA GLU A 480 29.52 12.45 -3.78
C GLU A 480 30.18 11.45 -4.77
N GLU A 481 29.36 10.80 -5.60
CA GLU A 481 29.88 9.88 -6.62
C GLU A 481 30.61 10.63 -7.73
N ILE A 482 30.12 11.80 -8.15
CA ILE A 482 30.80 12.68 -9.10
C ILE A 482 32.14 13.15 -8.53
N ASP A 483 32.21 13.49 -7.26
CA ASP A 483 33.44 13.93 -6.62
C ASP A 483 34.45 12.77 -6.46
N ARG A 484 34.00 11.57 -6.11
CA ARG A 484 34.84 10.35 -6.12
C ARG A 484 35.41 10.04 -7.51
N ILE A 485 34.62 10.22 -8.56
CA ILE A 485 35.07 10.02 -9.94
C ILE A 485 36.11 11.09 -10.33
N LYS A 486 35.95 12.35 -9.86
CA LYS A 486 36.97 13.41 -10.13
C LYS A 486 38.27 13.11 -9.42
N GLU A 487 38.22 12.76 -8.13
CA GLU A 487 39.41 12.38 -7.35
C GLU A 487 40.17 11.21 -8.00
N GLY A 488 39.44 10.16 -8.43
CA GLY A 488 40.05 9.03 -9.14
C GLY A 488 40.65 9.39 -10.49
N HIS A 489 40.11 10.40 -11.20
CA HIS A 489 40.70 10.92 -12.44
C HIS A 489 41.97 11.72 -12.17
N ASP A 490 42.00 12.56 -11.15
CA ASP A 490 43.14 13.38 -10.76
C ASP A 490 44.30 12.47 -10.30
N GLU A 491 44.04 11.43 -9.51
CA GLU A 491 45.05 10.44 -9.10
C GLU A 491 45.63 9.67 -10.32
N THR A 492 44.81 9.33 -11.31
CA THR A 492 45.24 8.63 -12.52
C THR A 492 46.08 9.55 -13.42
N GLN A 493 45.72 10.83 -13.50
CA GLN A 493 46.44 11.83 -14.26
C GLN A 493 47.78 12.15 -13.61
N ASP A 494 47.84 12.25 -12.29
CA ASP A 494 49.08 12.44 -11.53
C ASP A 494 50.03 11.21 -11.67
N GLN A 495 49.50 9.99 -11.68
CA GLN A 495 50.29 8.78 -11.93
C GLN A 495 50.85 8.75 -13.37
N MET A 496 50.03 9.09 -14.38
CA MET A 496 50.52 9.18 -15.77
C MET A 496 51.58 10.25 -15.96
N MET A 497 51.45 11.40 -15.30
CA MET A 497 52.45 12.48 -15.32
C MET A 497 53.75 12.04 -14.62
N ALA A 498 53.63 11.36 -13.49
CA ALA A 498 54.81 10.82 -12.77
C ALA A 498 55.55 9.73 -13.55
N ASP A 499 54.81 8.87 -14.29
CA ASP A 499 55.42 7.84 -15.15
C ASP A 499 56.02 8.44 -16.41
N ALA A 500 55.42 9.43 -17.04
CA ALA A 500 56.00 10.20 -18.15
C ALA A 500 57.27 10.95 -17.74
N GLU A 501 57.30 11.53 -16.53
CA GLU A 501 58.47 12.19 -15.98
C GLU A 501 59.63 11.20 -15.69
N LYS A 502 59.31 9.98 -15.27
CA LYS A 502 60.30 8.89 -15.10
C LYS A 502 60.88 8.43 -16.43
N GLU A 503 60.05 8.24 -17.48
CA GLU A 503 60.51 7.92 -18.83
C GLU A 503 61.38 9.02 -19.40
N LEU A 504 60.99 10.29 -19.25
CA LEU A 504 61.79 11.42 -19.70
C LEU A 504 63.17 11.49 -19.01
N LYS A 505 63.21 11.21 -17.70
CA LYS A 505 64.47 11.11 -16.94
C LYS A 505 65.33 9.95 -17.40
N GLN A 506 64.77 8.81 -17.73
CA GLN A 506 65.50 7.66 -18.27
C GLN A 506 66.07 7.93 -19.65
N ASP A 507 65.33 8.61 -20.51
CA ASP A 507 65.82 8.98 -21.86
C ASP A 507 66.86 10.07 -21.77
N LEU A 508 66.82 11.01 -20.84
CA LEU A 508 67.90 11.97 -20.58
C LEU A 508 69.18 11.27 -20.10
N ILE A 509 69.04 10.31 -19.19
CA ILE A 509 70.22 9.52 -18.73
C ILE A 509 70.81 8.71 -19.88
N ARG A 510 69.99 8.12 -20.74
CA ARG A 510 70.51 7.43 -22.00
C ARG A 510 71.17 8.39 -22.94
N ALA A 511 70.66 9.59 -23.16
CA ALA A 511 71.24 10.61 -23.99
C ALA A 511 72.60 11.12 -23.45
N GLU A 512 72.74 11.25 -22.13
CA GLU A 512 74.01 11.60 -21.49
C GLU A 512 75.02 10.45 -21.55
N GLU A 513 74.61 9.18 -21.49
CA GLU A 513 75.50 8.03 -21.72
C GLU A 513 75.97 7.94 -23.17
N PHE A 514 75.16 8.29 -24.17
CA PHE A 514 75.52 8.37 -25.56
C PHE A 514 76.51 9.50 -25.87
N GLN A 515 76.58 10.58 -25.10
CA GLN A 515 77.52 11.67 -25.25
C GLN A 515 78.95 11.39 -24.69
N LYS A 516 79.10 10.32 -23.90
CA LYS A 516 80.36 9.93 -23.25
C LYS A 516 81.21 8.95 -24.05
N VAL A 517 80.76 8.56 -25.25
CA VAL A 517 81.55 7.68 -26.14
C VAL A 517 82.31 8.55 -27.15
N GLU A 518 83.63 8.71 -26.95
CA GLU A 518 84.54 9.39 -27.87
C GLU A 518 84.55 8.72 -29.27
N PRO A 519 84.77 9.50 -30.38
CA PRO A 519 84.68 8.98 -31.73
C PRO A 519 85.98 8.25 -32.13
N SER A 520 85.92 6.99 -32.47
CA SER A 520 86.96 6.28 -33.23
C SER A 520 86.64 6.38 -34.71
N GLU A 521 87.70 6.68 -35.50
CA GLU A 521 87.73 7.00 -36.95
C GLU A 521 87.09 5.92 -37.86
N PRO A 522 86.66 6.33 -39.08
CA PRO A 522 85.82 5.52 -39.94
C PRO A 522 86.63 4.56 -40.81
N GLN A 523 86.29 3.28 -40.88
CA GLN A 523 86.61 2.38 -41.97
C GLN A 523 85.39 2.20 -42.86
N ALA A 524 85.63 2.50 -44.13
CA ALA A 524 84.65 2.32 -45.21
C ALA A 524 84.39 0.84 -45.49
N GLU A 525 83.17 0.45 -45.65
CA GLU A 525 82.73 -0.57 -46.60
C GLU A 525 81.23 -0.64 -46.82
N SER A 526 80.86 -0.44 -48.06
CA SER A 526 79.82 -1.02 -48.90
C SER A 526 78.34 -0.84 -48.48
N GLU A 527 77.69 -0.04 -49.29
CA GLU A 527 76.24 0.02 -49.56
C GLU A 527 75.63 -1.36 -49.79
N LYS A 528 74.60 -1.69 -49.06
CA LYS A 528 73.53 -2.58 -49.51
C LYS A 528 72.18 -1.92 -49.25
N THR A 529 71.64 -1.39 -50.32
CA THR A 529 70.30 -0.87 -50.46
C THR A 529 69.28 -2.00 -50.22
N ILE A 530 68.54 -1.99 -49.10
CA ILE A 530 67.41 -2.86 -48.89
C ILE A 530 66.15 -2.06 -49.26
N LYS A 531 65.49 -2.49 -50.35
CA LYS A 531 64.18 -1.96 -50.76
C LYS A 531 63.10 -2.44 -49.78
N PRO A 532 62.21 -1.57 -49.35
CA PRO A 532 61.13 -1.98 -48.46
C PRO A 532 60.12 -2.92 -49.15
N THR A 533 59.68 -3.95 -48.44
CA THR A 533 58.74 -4.97 -48.90
C THR A 533 57.36 -4.38 -49.11
N LYS A 534 56.61 -4.90 -50.09
CA LYS A 534 55.29 -4.46 -50.53
C LYS A 534 54.28 -4.37 -49.38
N THR A 535 54.48 -5.03 -48.24
CA THR A 535 53.61 -5.06 -47.09
C THR A 535 53.61 -3.77 -46.22
N GLU A 536 54.77 -3.02 -46.28
CA GLU A 536 54.84 -1.74 -45.51
C GLU A 536 54.24 -0.56 -46.28
N GLN A 537 54.24 -0.63 -47.63
CA GLN A 537 53.59 0.41 -48.45
C GLN A 537 52.05 0.35 -48.42
N GLU A 538 51.47 -0.84 -48.19
CA GLU A 538 50.02 -0.99 -48.02
C GLU A 538 49.53 -0.48 -46.63
N LYS A 539 50.32 -0.66 -45.57
CA LYS A 539 49.98 -0.13 -44.25
C LYS A 539 50.02 1.40 -44.19
N VAL A 540 50.91 2.05 -44.90
CA VAL A 540 50.99 3.52 -44.98
C VAL A 540 49.83 4.09 -45.82
N LYS A 541 49.35 3.36 -46.85
CA LYS A 541 48.17 3.78 -47.61
C LYS A 541 46.85 3.62 -46.87
N MET A 542 46.70 2.57 -46.07
CA MET A 542 45.48 2.38 -45.24
C MET A 542 45.40 3.40 -44.10
N ALA A 543 46.50 3.82 -43.53
CA ALA A 543 46.50 4.85 -42.48
C ALA A 543 46.23 6.27 -43.03
N ALA A 544 46.48 6.54 -44.31
CA ALA A 544 46.20 7.83 -44.96
C ALA A 544 44.75 7.93 -45.49
N GLU A 545 44.04 6.81 -45.66
CA GLU A 545 42.61 6.79 -46.05
C GLU A 545 41.64 6.83 -44.86
N GLN A 546 42.10 6.54 -43.65
CA GLN A 546 41.31 6.66 -42.41
C GLN A 546 41.39 8.05 -41.76
N ALA A 547 42.18 8.97 -42.29
CA ALA A 547 42.34 10.34 -41.80
C ALA A 547 41.71 11.39 -42.74
N LYS A 548 40.82 10.99 -43.65
CA LYS A 548 39.93 11.85 -44.42
C LYS A 548 38.47 11.47 -44.11
#